data_62d2f145a9349d149599060d2adf4b59
#
_entry.id   62d2f145a9349d149599060d2adf4b59
#
_cell.length_a   1.000
_cell.length_b   1.000
_cell.length_c   1.000
_cell.angle_alpha   90.00
_cell.angle_beta   90.00
_cell.angle_gamma   90.00
#
_symmetry.space_group_name_H-M   'P 1'
#
loop_
_entity.id
_entity.type
_entity.pdbx_description
1 polymer ?
#
loop_
_entity_poly.entity_id
_entity_poly.type
_entity_poly.pdbx_seq_one_letter_code
_entity_poly.pdbx_strand_id
1 'polypeptide(L)'
;MRPTIIAALWFAFNAHAGELPPALQKSLKPYSISSAAIEHGALRITMNRPTVTRAMYSSVVLMGACSPLWNDARKAWGSASITRVEVRNAAGAQGFAFQGGRKECVELGQVSGGDAEVRKYVDAHTWVCVAGAECRPRRPGEVIAGDE
;
A
#
# COMPACT_ATOMS: atom_id res chain seq x y z
N MET A 1 -34.11 16.93 -45.98
CA MET A 1 -33.58 15.96 -44.98
C MET A 1 -32.25 16.48 -44.43
N ARG A 2 -32.21 16.90 -43.15
CA ARG A 2 -30.99 17.38 -42.50
C ARG A 2 -30.47 16.27 -41.56
N PRO A 3 -29.24 15.82 -41.66
CA PRO A 3 -28.71 14.86 -40.72
C PRO A 3 -28.35 15.57 -39.41
N THR A 4 -28.89 15.11 -38.31
CA THR A 4 -28.55 15.55 -36.93
C THR A 4 -27.29 14.81 -36.50
N ILE A 5 -26.19 15.54 -36.37
CA ILE A 5 -24.93 15.00 -35.81
C ILE A 5 -25.05 15.01 -34.30
N ILE A 6 -25.14 13.83 -33.69
CA ILE A 6 -25.05 13.63 -32.24
C ILE A 6 -23.58 13.60 -31.89
N ALA A 7 -23.04 14.67 -31.30
CA ALA A 7 -21.73 14.70 -30.71
C ALA A 7 -21.75 13.96 -29.40
N ALA A 8 -21.15 12.76 -29.36
CA ALA A 8 -20.91 12.02 -28.14
C ALA A 8 -19.79 12.69 -27.35
N LEU A 9 -20.13 13.36 -26.26
CA LEU A 9 -19.14 13.87 -25.29
C LEU A 9 -18.58 12.68 -24.51
N TRP A 10 -17.36 12.30 -24.83
CA TRP A 10 -16.56 11.38 -24.01
C TRP A 10 -16.03 12.17 -22.80
N PHE A 11 -16.65 11.97 -21.64
CA PHE A 11 -16.05 12.39 -20.38
C PHE A 11 -14.89 11.45 -20.06
N ALA A 12 -13.67 11.88 -20.34
CA ALA A 12 -12.49 11.25 -19.83
C ALA A 12 -12.44 11.48 -18.32
N PHE A 13 -12.79 10.49 -17.52
CA PHE A 13 -12.47 10.47 -16.09
C PHE A 13 -10.96 10.35 -15.95
N ASN A 14 -10.30 11.48 -15.81
CA ASN A 14 -8.92 11.50 -15.33
C ASN A 14 -8.96 11.10 -13.85
N ALA A 15 -8.72 9.83 -13.56
CA ALA A 15 -8.37 9.39 -12.21
C ALA A 15 -7.00 10.02 -11.90
N HIS A 16 -7.00 11.14 -11.17
CA HIS A 16 -5.77 11.74 -10.67
C HIS A 16 -5.23 10.81 -9.59
N ALA A 17 -4.18 10.05 -9.92
CA ALA A 17 -3.31 9.46 -8.90
C ALA A 17 -2.79 10.64 -8.07
N GLY A 18 -3.19 10.71 -6.79
CA GLY A 18 -2.79 11.81 -5.92
C GLY A 18 -1.27 11.79 -5.75
N GLU A 19 -0.65 12.97 -5.86
CA GLU A 19 0.78 13.11 -5.60
C GLU A 19 1.08 12.64 -4.17
N LEU A 20 2.14 11.82 -4.01
CA LEU A 20 2.54 11.34 -2.70
C LEU A 20 3.00 12.50 -1.81
N PRO A 21 2.54 12.56 -0.55
CA PRO A 21 3.08 13.50 0.43
C PRO A 21 4.61 13.42 0.52
N PRO A 22 5.33 14.56 0.65
CA PRO A 22 6.79 14.57 0.66
C PRO A 22 7.44 13.68 1.70
N ALA A 23 6.81 13.53 2.88
CA ALA A 23 7.31 12.65 3.94
C ALA A 23 7.25 11.17 3.53
N LEU A 24 6.19 10.75 2.84
CA LEU A 24 6.09 9.39 2.27
C LEU A 24 7.10 9.18 1.16
N GLN A 25 7.26 10.14 0.25
CA GLN A 25 8.29 10.05 -0.80
C GLN A 25 9.67 9.84 -0.19
N LYS A 26 10.00 10.60 0.86
CA LYS A 26 11.30 10.52 1.55
C LYS A 26 11.51 9.16 2.23
N SER A 27 10.50 8.68 2.98
CA SER A 27 10.59 7.42 3.73
C SER A 27 10.63 6.18 2.83
N LEU A 28 10.06 6.26 1.63
CA LEU A 28 10.05 5.18 0.65
C LEU A 28 11.34 5.11 -0.19
N LYS A 29 12.15 6.17 -0.25
CA LYS A 29 13.40 6.21 -1.04
C LYS A 29 14.39 5.06 -0.79
N PRO A 30 14.60 4.56 0.44
CA PRO A 30 15.55 3.49 0.69
C PRO A 30 15.17 2.14 0.07
N TYR A 31 13.92 1.99 -0.34
CA TYR A 31 13.40 0.75 -0.90
C TYR A 31 13.51 0.76 -2.42
N SER A 32 13.74 -0.40 -3.02
CA SER A 32 13.77 -0.56 -4.48
C SER A 32 12.34 -0.51 -5.05
N ILE A 33 11.77 0.69 -5.07
CA ILE A 33 10.40 0.94 -5.53
C ILE A 33 10.43 1.43 -6.97
N SER A 34 9.61 0.84 -7.84
CA SER A 34 9.42 1.30 -9.21
C SER A 34 8.31 2.34 -9.33
N SER A 35 7.28 2.24 -8.50
CA SER A 35 6.20 3.23 -8.43
C SER A 35 5.50 3.21 -7.07
N ALA A 36 4.95 4.35 -6.69
CA ALA A 36 4.06 4.46 -5.55
C ALA A 36 3.01 5.55 -5.83
N ALA A 37 1.74 5.25 -5.52
CA ALA A 37 0.61 6.15 -5.73
C ALA A 37 -0.48 5.90 -4.70
N ILE A 38 -1.31 6.93 -4.45
CA ILE A 38 -2.50 6.79 -3.62
C ILE A 38 -3.71 6.74 -4.55
N GLU A 39 -4.40 5.61 -4.55
CA GLU A 39 -5.57 5.37 -5.39
C GLU A 39 -6.70 4.74 -4.58
N HIS A 40 -7.88 5.35 -4.59
CA HIS A 40 -9.07 4.85 -3.89
C HIS A 40 -8.82 4.45 -2.42
N GLY A 41 -8.04 5.28 -1.70
CA GLY A 41 -7.69 5.02 -0.30
C GLY A 41 -6.59 3.96 -0.09
N ALA A 42 -6.02 3.41 -1.14
CA ALA A 42 -4.87 2.51 -1.06
C ALA A 42 -3.57 3.25 -1.41
N LEU A 43 -2.59 3.19 -0.54
CA LEU A 43 -1.20 3.47 -0.89
C LEU A 43 -0.64 2.24 -1.59
N ARG A 44 -0.55 2.30 -2.92
CA ARG A 44 -0.04 1.21 -3.76
C ARG A 44 1.43 1.40 -4.04
N ILE A 45 2.23 0.45 -3.64
CA ILE A 45 3.68 0.44 -3.78
C ILE A 45 4.08 -0.76 -4.64
N THR A 46 4.74 -0.50 -5.77
CA THR A 46 5.30 -1.54 -6.64
C THR A 46 6.80 -1.62 -6.42
N MET A 47 7.27 -2.78 -5.99
CA MET A 47 8.69 -3.06 -5.78
C MET A 47 9.35 -3.46 -7.09
N ASN A 48 10.58 -3.01 -7.33
CA ASN A 48 11.40 -3.49 -8.44
C ASN A 48 12.04 -4.84 -8.11
N ARG A 49 11.19 -5.83 -7.81
CA ARG A 49 11.58 -7.20 -7.42
C ARG A 49 10.61 -8.21 -8.02
N PRO A 50 11.08 -9.42 -8.38
CA PRO A 50 10.21 -10.48 -8.91
C PRO A 50 9.26 -11.04 -7.85
N THR A 51 9.65 -10.99 -6.56
CA THR A 51 8.86 -11.46 -5.43
C THR A 51 8.98 -10.46 -4.27
N VAL A 52 7.86 -10.16 -3.62
CA VAL A 52 7.82 -9.45 -2.34
C VAL A 52 7.81 -10.50 -1.23
N THR A 53 8.84 -10.48 -0.38
CA THR A 53 8.87 -11.33 0.81
C THR A 53 8.12 -10.67 1.98
N ARG A 54 7.73 -11.47 2.97
CA ARG A 54 7.12 -10.96 4.21
C ARG A 54 8.00 -9.93 4.91
N ALA A 55 9.30 -10.17 4.94
CA ALA A 55 10.25 -9.25 5.56
C ALA A 55 10.33 -7.91 4.82
N MET A 56 10.38 -7.93 3.48
CA MET A 56 10.35 -6.70 2.67
C MET A 56 9.05 -5.94 2.89
N TYR A 57 7.92 -6.63 2.79
CA TYR A 57 6.61 -6.05 3.03
C TYR A 57 6.51 -5.39 4.39
N SER A 58 6.85 -6.11 5.47
CA SER A 58 6.80 -5.59 6.83
C SER A 58 7.69 -4.36 7.00
N SER A 59 8.88 -4.37 6.42
CA SER A 59 9.80 -3.23 6.47
C SER A 59 9.23 -2.00 5.73
N VAL A 60 8.65 -2.19 4.55
CA VAL A 60 8.01 -1.11 3.79
C VAL A 60 6.82 -0.53 4.54
N VAL A 61 5.98 -1.37 5.14
CA VAL A 61 4.84 -0.91 5.95
C VAL A 61 5.32 -0.13 7.17
N LEU A 62 6.20 -0.73 7.97
CA LEU A 62 6.70 -0.13 9.21
C LEU A 62 7.44 1.18 8.96
N MET A 63 8.51 1.11 8.20
CA MET A 63 9.46 2.20 8.07
C MET A 63 9.17 3.11 6.88
N GLY A 64 8.55 2.59 5.83
CA GLY A 64 8.19 3.35 4.64
C GLY A 64 6.87 4.12 4.80
N ALA A 65 5.81 3.43 5.18
CA ALA A 65 4.47 4.02 5.24
C ALA A 65 4.13 4.60 6.62
N CYS A 66 4.35 3.85 7.70
CA CYS A 66 3.86 4.20 9.04
C CYS A 66 4.81 5.11 9.83
N SER A 67 6.14 4.90 9.75
CA SER A 67 7.09 5.65 10.57
C SER A 67 7.02 7.19 10.43
N PRO A 68 6.71 7.76 9.27
CA PRO A 68 6.52 9.21 9.18
C PRO A 68 5.46 9.75 10.12
N LEU A 69 4.41 8.97 10.40
CA LEU A 69 3.34 9.36 11.34
C LEU A 69 3.79 9.37 12.80
N TRP A 70 4.82 8.62 13.15
CA TRP A 70 5.34 8.58 14.51
C TRP A 70 6.12 9.85 14.87
N ASN A 71 6.71 10.49 13.88
CA ASN A 71 7.48 11.73 14.05
C ASN A 71 6.61 12.99 13.88
N ASP A 72 5.68 12.99 12.93
CA ASP A 72 4.75 14.09 12.69
C ASP A 72 3.42 13.56 12.16
N ALA A 73 2.56 13.14 13.09
CA ALA A 73 1.26 12.56 12.78
C ALA A 73 0.33 13.49 11.96
N ARG A 74 0.53 14.80 12.02
CA ARG A 74 -0.34 15.76 11.32
C ARG A 74 0.06 15.98 9.87
N LYS A 75 1.37 15.96 9.57
CA LYS A 75 1.90 16.36 8.26
C LYS A 75 2.33 15.19 7.38
N ALA A 76 2.70 14.05 7.99
CA ALA A 76 3.36 12.96 7.29
C ALA A 76 2.61 12.42 6.07
N TRP A 77 1.30 12.25 6.19
CA TRP A 77 0.43 11.82 5.10
C TRP A 77 -0.36 12.97 4.48
N GLY A 78 -0.16 14.21 4.94
CA GLY A 78 -0.91 15.38 4.50
C GLY A 78 -2.42 15.17 4.67
N SER A 79 -3.19 15.57 3.66
CA SER A 79 -4.64 15.35 3.58
C SER A 79 -5.04 14.00 2.98
N ALA A 80 -4.06 13.13 2.65
CA ALA A 80 -4.33 11.84 2.03
C ALA A 80 -5.11 10.92 2.97
N SER A 81 -6.22 10.38 2.48
CA SER A 81 -7.00 9.35 3.17
C SER A 81 -6.50 7.98 2.72
N ILE A 82 -5.63 7.38 3.53
CA ILE A 82 -5.09 6.04 3.29
C ILE A 82 -5.74 5.10 4.30
N THR A 83 -6.35 4.04 3.80
CA THR A 83 -7.02 3.00 4.59
C THR A 83 -6.32 1.64 4.49
N ARG A 84 -5.42 1.49 3.50
CA ARG A 84 -4.58 0.29 3.35
C ARG A 84 -3.28 0.62 2.62
N VAL A 85 -2.26 -0.21 2.84
CA VAL A 85 -0.97 -0.11 2.16
C VAL A 85 -0.73 -1.42 1.40
N GLU A 86 -0.72 -1.37 0.07
CA GLU A 86 -0.42 -2.52 -0.78
C GLU A 86 1.03 -2.49 -1.22
N VAL A 87 1.75 -3.59 -1.06
CA VAL A 87 3.11 -3.76 -1.54
C VAL A 87 3.14 -4.95 -2.49
N ARG A 88 3.36 -4.68 -3.77
CA ARG A 88 3.33 -5.69 -4.83
C ARG A 88 4.69 -5.80 -5.53
N ASN A 89 4.92 -6.95 -6.15
CA ASN A 89 6.11 -7.20 -6.98
C ASN A 89 6.07 -6.38 -8.28
N ALA A 90 7.16 -6.44 -9.05
CA ALA A 90 7.31 -5.67 -10.28
C ALA A 90 6.20 -5.93 -11.32
N ALA A 91 5.67 -7.14 -11.37
CA ALA A 91 4.56 -7.52 -12.25
C ALA A 91 3.18 -7.12 -11.69
N GLY A 92 3.10 -6.62 -10.46
CA GLY A 92 1.82 -6.33 -9.79
C GLY A 92 1.00 -7.57 -9.42
N ALA A 93 1.56 -8.77 -9.61
CA ALA A 93 0.83 -10.02 -9.51
C ALA A 93 0.84 -10.63 -8.10
N GLN A 94 1.87 -10.36 -7.30
CA GLN A 94 2.08 -10.98 -6.00
C GLN A 94 2.49 -9.92 -4.96
N GLY A 95 2.04 -10.08 -3.74
CA GLY A 95 2.43 -9.22 -2.62
C GLY A 95 1.49 -9.34 -1.43
N PHE A 96 1.50 -8.31 -0.61
CA PHE A 96 0.72 -8.26 0.61
C PHE A 96 0.10 -6.87 0.80
N ALA A 97 -0.98 -6.80 1.58
CA ALA A 97 -1.64 -5.54 1.90
C ALA A 97 -1.89 -5.42 3.41
N PHE A 98 -1.42 -4.34 3.99
CA PHE A 98 -1.72 -3.96 5.36
C PHE A 98 -3.10 -3.28 5.39
N GLN A 99 -4.04 -3.88 6.08
CA GLN A 99 -5.39 -3.37 6.27
C GLN A 99 -5.40 -2.39 7.44
N GLY A 100 -4.99 -1.18 7.17
CA GLY A 100 -4.90 -0.14 8.17
C GLY A 100 -4.55 1.21 7.57
N GLY A 101 -5.00 2.23 8.24
CA GLY A 101 -4.72 3.62 7.91
C GLY A 101 -3.88 4.31 8.97
N ARG A 102 -4.12 5.60 9.14
CA ARG A 102 -3.42 6.44 10.14
C ARG A 102 -3.51 5.87 11.55
N LYS A 103 -4.70 5.41 11.96
CA LYS A 103 -4.94 4.86 13.29
C LYS A 103 -4.06 3.64 13.55
N GLU A 104 -4.13 2.65 12.67
CA GLU A 104 -3.38 1.40 12.80
C GLU A 104 -1.87 1.63 12.72
N CYS A 105 -1.40 2.56 11.89
CA CYS A 105 0.00 2.95 11.84
C CYS A 105 0.48 3.61 13.16
N VAL A 106 -0.34 4.45 13.77
CA VAL A 106 -0.02 5.06 15.07
C VAL A 106 0.00 4.00 16.18
N GLU A 107 -0.99 3.11 16.21
CA GLU A 107 -1.03 1.98 17.13
C GLU A 107 0.19 1.07 16.97
N LEU A 108 0.58 0.76 15.74
CA LEU A 108 1.77 -0.03 15.42
C LEU A 108 3.05 0.57 16.03
N GLY A 109 3.18 1.91 16.02
CA GLY A 109 4.30 2.60 16.67
C GLY A 109 4.30 2.52 18.20
N GLN A 110 3.19 2.11 18.80
CA GLN A 110 3.02 1.98 20.26
C GLN A 110 3.10 0.52 20.73
N VAL A 111 3.22 -0.45 19.81
CA VAL A 111 3.33 -1.86 20.16
C VAL A 111 4.60 -2.07 20.99
N SER A 112 4.43 -2.63 22.19
CA SER A 112 5.50 -3.00 23.11
C SER A 112 5.72 -4.52 23.10
N GLY A 113 6.89 -4.97 23.55
CA GLY A 113 7.23 -6.40 23.59
C GLY A 113 8.20 -6.85 22.48
N GLY A 114 8.73 -5.88 21.73
CA GLY A 114 9.79 -6.12 20.74
C GLY A 114 9.26 -6.61 19.38
N ASP A 115 10.19 -7.04 18.53
CA ASP A 115 9.93 -7.35 17.12
C ASP A 115 8.89 -8.46 16.91
N ALA A 116 8.76 -9.40 17.84
CA ALA A 116 7.79 -10.48 17.73
C ALA A 116 6.35 -9.95 17.82
N GLU A 117 6.07 -9.05 18.74
CA GLU A 117 4.75 -8.44 18.90
C GLU A 117 4.43 -7.47 17.74
N VAL A 118 5.43 -6.73 17.28
CA VAL A 118 5.30 -5.88 16.08
C VAL A 118 4.93 -6.72 14.85
N ARG A 119 5.63 -7.84 14.62
CA ARG A 119 5.29 -8.75 13.52
C ARG A 119 3.89 -9.32 13.66
N LYS A 120 3.51 -9.75 14.85
CA LYS A 120 2.16 -10.27 15.14
C LYS A 120 1.09 -9.24 14.82
N TYR A 121 1.29 -7.98 15.18
CA TYR A 121 0.37 -6.90 14.83
C TYR A 121 0.25 -6.72 13.32
N VAL A 122 1.37 -6.64 12.61
CA VAL A 122 1.38 -6.52 11.14
C VAL A 122 0.68 -7.72 10.51
N ASP A 123 0.98 -8.94 10.96
CA ASP A 123 0.39 -10.18 10.43
C ASP A 123 -1.12 -10.23 10.61
N ALA A 124 -1.63 -9.78 11.76
CA ALA A 124 -3.06 -9.70 12.04
C ALA A 124 -3.81 -8.73 11.09
N HIS A 125 -3.11 -7.75 10.53
CA HIS A 125 -3.66 -6.79 9.58
C HIS A 125 -3.27 -7.09 8.13
N THR A 126 -2.67 -8.25 7.83
CA THR A 126 -2.14 -8.56 6.51
C THR A 126 -3.11 -9.39 5.68
N TRP A 127 -3.41 -8.89 4.50
CA TRP A 127 -4.07 -9.61 3.42
C TRP A 127 -3.04 -10.02 2.36
N VAL A 128 -3.40 -10.97 1.50
CA VAL A 128 -2.56 -11.47 0.41
C VAL A 128 -3.05 -10.96 -0.93
N CYS A 129 -2.11 -10.63 -1.81
CA CYS A 129 -2.37 -10.19 -3.17
C CYS A 129 -1.80 -11.26 -4.12
N VAL A 130 -2.67 -11.92 -4.87
CA VAL A 130 -2.33 -13.09 -5.69
C VAL A 130 -2.87 -12.92 -7.10
N ALA A 131 -2.09 -13.32 -8.09
CA ALA A 131 -2.46 -13.35 -9.51
C ALA A 131 -2.98 -12.01 -10.07
N GLY A 132 -2.48 -10.89 -9.54
CA GLY A 132 -2.89 -9.56 -9.97
C GLY A 132 -4.31 -9.15 -9.56
N ALA A 133 -5.02 -10.01 -8.82
CA ALA A 133 -6.36 -9.72 -8.32
C ALA A 133 -6.34 -8.76 -7.11
N GLU A 134 -7.53 -8.34 -6.67
CA GLU A 134 -7.68 -7.61 -5.42
C GLU A 134 -7.13 -8.41 -4.25
N CYS A 135 -6.48 -7.71 -3.31
CA CYS A 135 -5.97 -8.36 -2.10
C CYS A 135 -7.12 -8.84 -1.24
N ARG A 136 -6.95 -9.98 -0.60
CA ARG A 136 -7.98 -10.65 0.21
C ARG A 136 -7.38 -11.30 1.45
N PRO A 137 -8.20 -11.66 2.44
CA PRO A 137 -7.72 -12.46 3.55
C PRO A 137 -7.09 -13.77 3.06
N ARG A 138 -6.05 -14.22 3.76
CA ARG A 138 -5.42 -15.52 3.49
C ARG A 138 -6.40 -16.65 3.81
N ARG A 139 -6.44 -17.64 2.96
CA ARG A 139 -7.20 -18.88 3.22
C ARG A 139 -6.43 -19.78 4.18
N PRO A 140 -7.11 -20.57 5.02
CA PRO A 140 -6.45 -21.54 5.88
C PRO A 140 -5.56 -22.49 5.07
N GLY A 141 -4.30 -22.66 5.51
CA GLY A 141 -3.32 -23.55 4.85
C GLY A 141 -2.77 -23.04 3.50
N GLU A 142 -3.13 -21.85 3.08
CA GLU A 142 -2.62 -21.26 1.82
C GLU A 142 -1.16 -20.87 1.96
N VAL A 143 -0.33 -21.35 1.04
CA VAL A 143 1.07 -20.96 0.89
C VAL A 143 1.18 -19.95 -0.24
N ILE A 144 1.83 -18.83 0.03
CA ILE A 144 1.99 -17.72 -0.90
C ILE A 144 3.48 -17.53 -1.19
N ALA A 145 3.82 -17.22 -2.43
CA ALA A 145 5.18 -16.82 -2.77
C ALA A 145 5.61 -15.63 -1.88
N GLY A 146 6.79 -15.72 -1.28
CA GLY A 146 7.31 -14.69 -0.38
C GLY A 146 6.96 -14.87 1.11
N ASP A 147 6.37 -15.98 1.49
CA ASP A 147 6.08 -16.30 2.91
C ASP A 147 7.33 -16.56 3.76
N GLU A 148 8.50 -16.69 3.13
CA GLU A 148 9.79 -16.93 3.77
C GLU A 148 10.36 -15.68 4.47
#